data_c42f2b2249d883f9a1297d08e7d0116f
#
_entry.id   c42f2b2249d883f9a1297d08e7d0116f
#
_cell.length_a   1.000
_cell.length_b   1.000
_cell.length_c   1.000
_cell.angle_alpha   90.00
_cell.angle_beta   90.00
_cell.angle_gamma   90.00
#
_symmetry.space_group_name_H-M   'P 1'
#
loop_
_entity.id
_entity.type
_entity.pdbx_description
1 polymer ?
#
loop_
_entity_poly.entity_id
_entity_poly.type
_entity_poly.pdbx_seq_one_letter_code
_entity_poly.pdbx_strand_id
1 'polypeptide(L)'
;TTLYVKGSGTQLATIKSEEFVEMSRARLNEIMKTDYPEDDVKRESLYLADVMAAVTDADKTKRPSVEALLHNLFAYTYVLHVHPTLINGLTCGKGAKELSEQLLGKDVLWIDICKPGYTLARICYEKMNAYKEEYGKDVQVLLLQNHGIFVAANTVEEIGVLFDGVISKLEKQVKRTADVSDAVTPEKEQAAEKLSRLLGHAVEVVPAAEADHFVKDKAAAAPLLKPFTPDHIVYCGPYPLFVED
;
A
#
# COMPACT_ATOMS: atom_id res chain seq x y z
N THR A 1 10.17 16.46 -18.77
CA THR A 1 10.69 15.79 -17.56
C THR A 1 10.18 14.36 -17.52
N THR A 2 10.98 13.45 -16.97
CA THR A 2 10.77 12.00 -16.93
C THR A 2 10.48 11.56 -15.51
N LEU A 3 9.59 10.57 -15.34
CA LEU A 3 9.37 9.81 -14.11
C LEU A 3 9.90 8.40 -14.34
N TYR A 4 10.68 7.89 -13.41
CA TYR A 4 11.02 6.47 -13.32
C TYR A 4 10.24 5.87 -12.15
N VAL A 5 9.34 4.95 -12.43
CA VAL A 5 8.49 4.32 -11.42
C VAL A 5 8.72 2.82 -11.41
N LYS A 6 8.58 2.21 -10.24
CA LYS A 6 8.70 0.76 -10.07
C LYS A 6 7.76 0.02 -11.02
N GLY A 7 8.28 -1.00 -11.70
CA GLY A 7 7.49 -1.90 -12.52
C GLY A 7 6.47 -2.69 -11.69
N SER A 8 5.29 -2.93 -12.26
CA SER A 8 4.27 -3.78 -11.65
C SER A 8 4.80 -5.21 -11.52
N GLY A 9 4.59 -5.83 -10.36
CA GLY A 9 5.04 -7.18 -10.06
C GLY A 9 6.49 -7.32 -9.59
N THR A 10 7.30 -6.23 -9.57
CA THR A 10 8.66 -6.26 -9.02
C THR A 10 8.65 -6.05 -7.50
N GLN A 11 9.63 -6.62 -6.79
CA GLN A 11 9.76 -6.51 -5.34
C GLN A 11 10.81 -5.48 -4.97
N LEU A 12 10.51 -4.56 -4.03
CA LEU A 12 11.45 -3.52 -3.61
C LEU A 12 12.78 -4.08 -3.06
N ALA A 13 12.73 -5.23 -2.37
CA ALA A 13 13.92 -5.85 -1.77
C ALA A 13 14.96 -6.31 -2.81
N THR A 14 14.56 -6.56 -4.05
CA THR A 14 15.41 -7.15 -5.10
C THR A 14 15.41 -6.33 -6.39
N ILE A 15 14.66 -5.24 -6.43
CA ILE A 15 14.51 -4.42 -7.66
C ILE A 15 15.84 -3.90 -8.16
N LYS A 16 16.01 -3.96 -9.47
CA LYS A 16 17.17 -3.42 -10.18
C LYS A 16 16.77 -2.21 -11.01
N SER A 17 17.75 -1.42 -11.44
CA SER A 17 17.52 -0.21 -12.22
C SER A 17 16.72 -0.44 -13.50
N GLU A 18 16.96 -1.56 -14.18
CA GLU A 18 16.26 -1.95 -15.41
C GLU A 18 14.78 -2.32 -15.20
N GLU A 19 14.35 -2.55 -13.97
CA GLU A 19 12.95 -2.88 -13.62
C GLU A 19 12.10 -1.63 -13.36
N PHE A 20 12.71 -0.45 -13.38
CA PHE A 20 11.96 0.80 -13.42
C PHE A 20 11.44 1.07 -14.83
N VAL A 21 10.26 1.68 -14.89
CA VAL A 21 9.57 2.04 -16.13
C VAL A 21 9.69 3.55 -16.34
N GLU A 22 10.21 3.92 -17.51
CA GLU A 22 10.31 5.32 -17.90
C GLU A 22 8.98 5.85 -18.40
N MET A 23 8.56 7.01 -17.86
CA MET A 23 7.26 7.63 -18.17
C MET A 23 7.39 9.13 -18.40
N SER A 24 6.55 9.67 -19.28
CA SER A 24 6.43 11.11 -19.54
C SER A 24 5.59 11.80 -18.45
N ARG A 25 6.20 12.64 -17.61
CA ARG A 25 5.47 13.47 -16.65
C ARG A 25 4.47 14.43 -17.32
N ALA A 26 4.79 14.93 -18.49
CA ALA A 26 3.88 15.81 -19.24
C ALA A 26 2.56 15.09 -19.56
N ARG A 27 2.63 13.84 -20.06
CA ARG A 27 1.43 13.04 -20.34
C ARG A 27 0.67 12.66 -19.07
N LEU A 28 1.38 12.30 -18.00
CA LEU A 28 0.75 12.02 -16.69
C LEU A 28 0.02 13.24 -16.13
N ASN A 29 0.56 14.44 -16.31
CA ASN A 29 -0.10 15.69 -15.89
C ASN A 29 -1.38 15.98 -16.70
N GLU A 30 -1.44 15.58 -17.97
CA GLU A 30 -2.68 15.75 -18.77
C GLU A 30 -3.80 14.81 -18.28
N ILE A 31 -3.48 13.64 -17.75
CA ILE A 31 -4.46 12.71 -17.15
C ILE A 31 -5.27 13.43 -16.04
N MET A 32 -4.63 14.28 -15.24
CA MET A 32 -5.31 15.02 -14.17
C MET A 32 -6.28 16.09 -14.69
N LYS A 33 -6.17 16.47 -15.95
CA LYS A 33 -7.04 17.45 -16.62
C LYS A 33 -8.12 16.79 -17.48
N THR A 34 -8.05 15.47 -17.64
CA THR A 34 -8.97 14.72 -18.50
C THR A 34 -10.28 14.48 -17.76
N ASP A 35 -11.40 14.79 -18.42
CA ASP A 35 -12.73 14.44 -17.95
C ASP A 35 -13.06 12.99 -18.33
N TYR A 36 -12.99 12.12 -17.35
CA TYR A 36 -13.37 10.71 -17.51
C TYR A 36 -14.86 10.49 -17.22
N PRO A 37 -15.48 9.46 -17.85
CA PRO A 37 -16.87 9.11 -17.59
C PRO A 37 -17.17 8.82 -16.12
N GLU A 38 -18.42 9.01 -15.70
CA GLU A 38 -18.88 8.66 -14.34
C GLU A 38 -18.89 7.14 -14.08
N ASP A 39 -19.13 6.34 -15.14
CA ASP A 39 -19.09 4.88 -15.04
C ASP A 39 -17.70 4.38 -14.62
N ASP A 40 -17.66 3.70 -13.48
CA ASP A 40 -16.41 3.26 -12.83
C ASP A 40 -15.57 2.38 -13.75
N VAL A 41 -16.17 1.40 -14.43
CA VAL A 41 -15.45 0.42 -15.25
C VAL A 41 -14.86 1.10 -16.49
N LYS A 42 -15.65 1.93 -17.15
CA LYS A 42 -15.21 2.68 -18.34
C LYS A 42 -14.13 3.70 -17.98
N ARG A 43 -14.31 4.41 -16.86
CA ARG A 43 -13.33 5.38 -16.36
C ARG A 43 -11.99 4.71 -16.11
N GLU A 44 -11.94 3.64 -15.31
CA GLU A 44 -10.69 2.96 -14.98
C GLU A 44 -10.02 2.34 -16.21
N SER A 45 -10.80 1.85 -17.17
CA SER A 45 -10.25 1.34 -18.45
C SER A 45 -9.58 2.43 -19.27
N LEU A 46 -10.22 3.60 -19.42
CA LEU A 46 -9.65 4.74 -20.15
C LEU A 46 -8.43 5.31 -19.41
N TYR A 47 -8.54 5.48 -18.10
CA TYR A 47 -7.45 5.93 -17.24
C TYR A 47 -6.22 5.03 -17.39
N LEU A 48 -6.39 3.71 -17.32
CA LEU A 48 -5.30 2.75 -17.48
C LEU A 48 -4.66 2.86 -18.88
N ALA A 49 -5.47 3.05 -19.93
CA ALA A 49 -4.95 3.23 -21.28
C ALA A 49 -4.09 4.50 -21.38
N ASP A 50 -4.52 5.61 -20.77
CA ASP A 50 -3.76 6.87 -20.76
C ASP A 50 -2.46 6.76 -19.94
N VAL A 51 -2.49 6.06 -18.80
CA VAL A 51 -1.28 5.77 -18.02
C VAL A 51 -0.30 4.94 -18.84
N MET A 52 -0.76 3.91 -19.53
CA MET A 52 0.07 3.10 -20.43
C MET A 52 0.61 3.92 -21.62
N ALA A 53 -0.19 4.84 -22.18
CA ALA A 53 0.26 5.74 -23.23
C ALA A 53 1.36 6.72 -22.76
N ALA A 54 1.46 6.99 -21.45
CA ALA A 54 2.52 7.82 -20.88
C ALA A 54 3.87 7.11 -20.77
N VAL A 55 3.94 5.78 -20.97
CA VAL A 55 5.18 5.00 -20.96
C VAL A 55 6.06 5.40 -22.16
N THR A 56 7.28 5.84 -21.88
CA THR A 56 8.30 6.19 -22.88
C THR A 56 9.43 5.17 -22.94
N ASP A 57 9.46 4.20 -22.02
CA ASP A 57 10.45 3.13 -21.99
C ASP A 57 10.60 2.45 -23.35
N ALA A 58 11.84 2.07 -23.69
CA ALA A 58 12.14 1.36 -24.93
C ALA A 58 11.46 -0.02 -24.97
N ASP A 59 11.40 -0.69 -23.82
CA ASP A 59 10.67 -1.95 -23.67
C ASP A 59 9.18 -1.68 -23.40
N LYS A 60 8.39 -1.82 -24.44
CA LYS A 60 6.92 -1.61 -24.39
C LYS A 60 6.16 -2.72 -23.67
N THR A 61 6.81 -3.79 -23.23
CA THR A 61 6.18 -4.85 -22.44
C THR A 61 6.13 -4.50 -20.96
N LYS A 62 6.97 -3.57 -20.50
CA LYS A 62 6.98 -3.10 -19.12
C LYS A 62 5.66 -2.42 -18.73
N ARG A 63 5.18 -2.76 -17.57
CA ARG A 63 4.00 -2.13 -16.96
C ARG A 63 4.42 -1.31 -15.75
N PRO A 64 4.07 -0.02 -15.67
CA PRO A 64 4.33 0.78 -14.48
C PRO A 64 3.48 0.31 -13.30
N SER A 65 3.87 0.71 -12.09
CA SER A 65 2.99 0.60 -10.91
C SER A 65 1.63 1.22 -11.22
N VAL A 66 0.56 0.62 -10.70
CA VAL A 66 -0.80 1.16 -10.78
C VAL A 66 -0.91 2.55 -10.14
N GLU A 67 0.05 2.89 -9.29
CA GLU A 67 0.15 4.17 -8.57
C GLU A 67 1.13 5.16 -9.22
N ALA A 68 1.53 4.91 -10.47
CA ALA A 68 2.44 5.80 -11.19
C ALA A 68 1.96 7.25 -11.22
N LEU A 69 0.65 7.47 -11.33
CA LEU A 69 0.09 8.82 -11.30
C LEU A 69 0.24 9.47 -9.92
N LEU A 70 0.06 8.72 -8.82
CA LEU A 70 0.29 9.22 -7.46
C LEU A 70 1.75 9.65 -7.27
N HIS A 71 2.71 8.83 -7.70
CA HIS A 71 4.12 9.21 -7.69
C HIS A 71 4.38 10.51 -8.46
N ASN A 72 3.68 10.72 -9.59
CA ASN A 72 3.83 11.92 -10.41
C ASN A 72 3.31 13.20 -9.75
N LEU A 73 2.41 13.12 -8.77
CA LEU A 73 1.84 14.28 -8.09
C LEU A 73 2.86 15.03 -7.21
N PHE A 74 3.87 14.33 -6.72
CA PHE A 74 4.87 14.93 -5.86
C PHE A 74 5.85 15.84 -6.63
N ALA A 75 6.18 16.99 -6.02
CA ALA A 75 7.10 17.97 -6.57
C ALA A 75 8.58 17.67 -6.27
N TYR A 76 8.87 16.52 -5.67
CA TYR A 76 10.20 16.12 -5.20
C TYR A 76 10.88 15.14 -6.16
N THR A 77 12.18 14.99 -5.99
CA THR A 77 13.02 14.11 -6.84
C THR A 77 12.78 12.63 -6.57
N TYR A 78 12.62 12.28 -5.29
CA TYR A 78 12.39 10.89 -4.85
C TYR A 78 11.04 10.76 -4.16
N VAL A 79 10.36 9.67 -4.45
CA VAL A 79 9.07 9.32 -3.83
C VAL A 79 9.10 7.84 -3.44
N LEU A 80 9.00 7.59 -2.14
CA LEU A 80 8.86 6.25 -1.58
C LEU A 80 7.38 5.99 -1.29
N HIS A 81 6.86 4.84 -1.75
CA HIS A 81 5.56 4.32 -1.34
C HIS A 81 5.71 2.90 -0.82
N VAL A 82 5.25 2.67 0.39
CA VAL A 82 5.34 1.38 1.09
C VAL A 82 4.15 1.18 2.03
N HIS A 83 3.94 -0.09 2.42
CA HIS A 83 2.85 -0.52 3.29
C HIS A 83 3.38 -1.17 4.60
N PRO A 84 4.15 -0.48 5.45
CA PRO A 84 4.67 -1.08 6.67
C PRO A 84 3.54 -1.50 7.62
N THR A 85 3.69 -2.64 8.28
CA THR A 85 2.69 -3.16 9.23
C THR A 85 2.31 -2.14 10.30
N LEU A 86 3.27 -1.38 10.80
CA LEU A 86 3.04 -0.35 11.82
C LEU A 86 2.19 0.82 11.27
N ILE A 87 2.45 1.26 10.04
CA ILE A 87 1.63 2.27 9.35
C ILE A 87 0.22 1.74 9.13
N ASN A 88 0.09 0.49 8.69
CA ASN A 88 -1.21 -0.13 8.51
C ASN A 88 -1.94 -0.35 9.85
N GLY A 89 -1.21 -0.61 10.93
CA GLY A 89 -1.77 -0.63 12.29
C GLY A 89 -2.44 0.69 12.67
N LEU A 90 -1.85 1.83 12.27
CA LEU A 90 -2.49 3.13 12.41
C LEU A 90 -3.63 3.29 11.41
N THR A 91 -3.36 3.20 10.11
CA THR A 91 -4.28 3.62 9.04
C THR A 91 -5.55 2.77 8.95
N CYS A 92 -5.52 1.52 9.43
CA CYS A 92 -6.69 0.63 9.53
C CYS A 92 -7.42 0.76 10.88
N GLY A 93 -6.90 1.54 11.83
CA GLY A 93 -7.46 1.68 13.16
C GLY A 93 -8.70 2.59 13.21
N LYS A 94 -9.57 2.35 14.21
CA LYS A 94 -10.64 3.30 14.55
C LYS A 94 -10.04 4.57 15.15
N GLY A 95 -10.51 5.76 14.70
CA GLY A 95 -9.97 7.05 15.15
C GLY A 95 -8.55 7.32 14.62
N ALA A 96 -8.16 6.65 13.54
CA ALA A 96 -6.82 6.72 12.95
C ALA A 96 -6.45 8.13 12.49
N LYS A 97 -7.39 8.86 11.91
CA LYS A 97 -7.17 10.22 11.42
C LYS A 97 -6.83 11.17 12.56
N GLU A 98 -7.64 11.19 13.59
CA GLU A 98 -7.45 12.02 14.78
C GLU A 98 -6.14 11.66 15.49
N LEU A 99 -5.83 10.37 15.60
CA LEU A 99 -4.57 9.91 16.18
C LEU A 99 -3.38 10.33 15.31
N SER A 100 -3.49 10.23 14.00
CA SER A 100 -2.47 10.71 13.05
C SER A 100 -2.21 12.21 13.24
N GLU A 101 -3.26 13.02 13.31
CA GLU A 101 -3.15 14.46 13.54
C GLU A 101 -2.49 14.80 14.87
N GLN A 102 -2.81 14.05 15.95
CA GLN A 102 -2.20 14.23 17.27
C GLN A 102 -0.72 13.87 17.29
N LEU A 103 -0.33 12.77 16.64
CA LEU A 103 1.05 12.25 16.71
C LEU A 103 1.99 12.91 15.70
N LEU A 104 1.49 13.16 14.50
CA LEU A 104 2.30 13.57 13.36
C LEU A 104 2.11 15.04 13.01
N GLY A 105 1.00 15.64 13.43
CA GLY A 105 0.71 17.06 13.22
C GLY A 105 0.35 17.38 11.76
N LYS A 106 0.52 18.64 11.41
CA LYS A 106 0.14 19.21 10.12
C LYS A 106 1.12 18.90 8.97
N ASP A 107 2.26 18.28 9.27
CA ASP A 107 3.27 17.93 8.26
C ASP A 107 2.92 16.64 7.50
N VAL A 108 1.86 15.96 7.92
CA VAL A 108 1.37 14.72 7.29
C VAL A 108 -0.04 14.96 6.77
N LEU A 109 -0.22 14.74 5.47
CA LEU A 109 -1.53 14.80 4.83
C LEU A 109 -2.23 13.46 4.95
N TRP A 110 -3.48 13.47 5.45
CA TRP A 110 -4.34 12.29 5.52
C TRP A 110 -5.32 12.23 4.35
N ILE A 111 -5.40 11.04 3.71
CA ILE A 111 -6.39 10.73 2.68
C ILE A 111 -7.33 9.67 3.22
N ASP A 112 -8.62 9.97 3.26
CA ASP A 112 -9.65 9.02 3.67
C ASP A 112 -9.77 7.88 2.65
N ILE A 113 -10.26 6.72 3.10
CA ILE A 113 -10.41 5.54 2.24
C ILE A 113 -11.25 5.85 1.01
N CYS A 114 -10.74 5.48 -0.14
CA CYS A 114 -11.43 5.58 -1.41
C CYS A 114 -11.00 4.45 -2.36
N LYS A 115 -11.70 4.31 -3.49
CA LYS A 115 -11.33 3.32 -4.50
C LYS A 115 -9.94 3.64 -5.06
N PRO A 116 -9.03 2.66 -5.17
CA PRO A 116 -7.75 2.86 -5.85
C PRO A 116 -7.95 3.18 -7.33
N GLY A 117 -6.91 3.68 -7.98
CA GLY A 117 -6.96 4.09 -9.39
C GLY A 117 -7.18 5.58 -9.55
N TYR A 118 -7.92 5.98 -10.59
CA TYR A 118 -8.14 7.39 -10.91
C TYR A 118 -8.77 8.20 -9.76
N THR A 119 -9.77 7.62 -9.09
CA THR A 119 -10.47 8.30 -7.99
C THR A 119 -9.50 8.67 -6.86
N LEU A 120 -8.64 7.74 -6.44
CA LEU A 120 -7.62 8.02 -5.42
C LEU A 120 -6.64 9.12 -5.89
N ALA A 121 -6.15 9.02 -7.13
CA ALA A 121 -5.23 10.01 -7.67
C ALA A 121 -5.85 11.41 -7.71
N ARG A 122 -7.13 11.51 -8.08
CA ARG A 122 -7.87 12.78 -8.13
C ARG A 122 -8.03 13.42 -6.76
N ILE A 123 -8.43 12.62 -5.76
CA ILE A 123 -8.56 13.08 -4.38
C ILE A 123 -7.20 13.53 -3.83
N CYS A 124 -6.14 12.76 -4.07
CA CYS A 124 -4.79 13.16 -3.66
C CYS A 124 -4.38 14.47 -4.30
N TYR A 125 -4.57 14.64 -5.60
CA TYR A 125 -4.26 15.87 -6.32
C TYR A 125 -4.96 17.10 -5.71
N GLU A 126 -6.26 17.00 -5.47
CA GLU A 126 -7.06 18.09 -4.90
C GLU A 126 -6.61 18.43 -3.48
N LYS A 127 -6.41 17.43 -2.63
CA LYS A 127 -5.95 17.64 -1.24
C LYS A 127 -4.50 18.13 -1.14
N MET A 128 -3.61 17.67 -2.01
CA MET A 128 -2.23 18.18 -2.06
C MET A 128 -2.17 19.64 -2.51
N ASN A 129 -2.99 20.04 -3.47
CA ASN A 129 -3.10 21.45 -3.87
C ASN A 129 -3.66 22.31 -2.75
N ALA A 130 -4.74 21.90 -2.09
CA ALA A 130 -5.30 22.62 -0.94
C ALA A 130 -4.29 22.74 0.21
N TYR A 131 -3.53 21.67 0.48
CA TYR A 131 -2.44 21.70 1.45
C TYR A 131 -1.37 22.75 1.09
N LYS A 132 -0.97 22.79 -0.19
CA LYS A 132 0.01 23.78 -0.67
C LYS A 132 -0.51 25.21 -0.55
N GLU A 133 -1.78 25.44 -0.86
CA GLU A 133 -2.43 26.75 -0.69
C GLU A 133 -2.48 27.19 0.78
N GLU A 134 -2.81 26.25 1.68
CA GLU A 134 -2.94 26.53 3.12
C GLU A 134 -1.59 26.74 3.81
N TYR A 135 -0.59 25.91 3.49
CA TYR A 135 0.69 25.88 4.22
C TYR A 135 1.87 26.49 3.46
N GLY A 136 1.70 26.87 2.19
CA GLY A 136 2.76 27.47 1.37
C GLY A 136 3.90 26.49 1.00
N LYS A 137 3.71 25.19 1.18
CA LYS A 137 4.71 24.15 0.90
C LYS A 137 4.08 22.90 0.29
N ASP A 138 4.87 22.16 -0.48
CA ASP A 138 4.44 20.88 -1.03
C ASP A 138 4.41 19.78 0.04
N VAL A 139 3.50 18.82 -0.11
CA VAL A 139 3.37 17.64 0.77
C VAL A 139 4.60 16.75 0.65
N GLN A 140 5.21 16.39 1.77
CA GLN A 140 6.29 15.42 1.83
C GLN A 140 5.85 14.05 2.36
N VAL A 141 4.86 14.03 3.27
CA VAL A 141 4.35 12.78 3.85
C VAL A 141 2.84 12.73 3.69
N LEU A 142 2.35 11.63 3.12
CA LEU A 142 0.94 11.39 2.88
C LEU A 142 0.56 10.01 3.37
N LEU A 143 -0.46 9.91 4.23
CA LEU A 143 -1.02 8.67 4.72
C LEU A 143 -2.33 8.38 3.99
N LEU A 144 -2.45 7.15 3.51
CA LEU A 144 -3.66 6.63 2.89
C LEU A 144 -4.37 5.69 3.87
N GLN A 145 -5.62 5.98 4.19
CA GLN A 145 -6.42 5.12 5.08
C GLN A 145 -6.57 3.72 4.48
N ASN A 146 -6.31 2.69 5.29
CA ASN A 146 -6.34 1.27 4.93
C ASN A 146 -5.36 0.90 3.78
N HIS A 147 -4.27 1.64 3.59
CA HIS A 147 -3.40 1.42 2.46
C HIS A 147 -1.92 1.48 2.85
N GLY A 148 -1.38 2.67 3.08
CA GLY A 148 0.05 2.82 3.33
C GLY A 148 0.48 4.27 3.44
N ILE A 149 1.76 4.53 3.14
CA ILE A 149 2.40 5.84 3.24
C ILE A 149 3.14 6.20 1.95
N PHE A 150 3.08 7.47 1.57
CA PHE A 150 4.03 8.09 0.65
C PHE A 150 4.95 9.05 1.41
N VAL A 151 6.23 9.00 1.09
CA VAL A 151 7.24 9.95 1.56
C VAL A 151 8.00 10.50 0.38
N ALA A 152 8.14 11.82 0.30
CA ALA A 152 8.77 12.50 -0.82
C ALA A 152 9.82 13.52 -0.35
N ALA A 153 11.00 13.51 -0.99
CA ALA A 153 12.07 14.44 -0.71
C ALA A 153 13.02 14.60 -1.90
N ASN A 154 13.99 15.49 -1.79
CA ASN A 154 14.98 15.73 -2.84
C ASN A 154 16.22 14.85 -2.72
N THR A 155 16.42 14.19 -1.59
CA THR A 155 17.50 13.21 -1.37
C THR A 155 16.96 11.93 -0.73
N VAL A 156 17.69 10.82 -0.87
CA VAL A 156 17.37 9.53 -0.27
C VAL A 156 17.50 9.61 1.27
N GLU A 157 18.47 10.35 1.76
CA GLU A 157 18.70 10.58 3.18
C GLU A 157 17.53 11.29 3.84
N GLU A 158 16.97 12.31 3.18
CA GLU A 158 15.76 13.00 3.66
C GLU A 158 14.55 12.08 3.70
N ILE A 159 14.38 11.18 2.70
CA ILE A 159 13.34 10.13 2.73
C ILE A 159 13.49 9.31 4.02
N GLY A 160 14.71 8.83 4.32
CA GLY A 160 15.00 8.08 5.53
C GLY A 160 14.60 8.85 6.79
N VAL A 161 15.04 10.09 6.93
CA VAL A 161 14.73 10.95 8.09
C VAL A 161 13.24 11.14 8.28
N LEU A 162 12.50 11.44 7.21
CA LEU A 162 11.04 11.63 7.27
C LEU A 162 10.32 10.33 7.64
N PHE A 163 10.68 9.23 6.99
CA PHE A 163 10.08 7.92 7.21
C PHE A 163 10.33 7.42 8.65
N ASP A 164 11.59 7.44 9.10
CA ASP A 164 11.98 7.02 10.45
C ASP A 164 11.35 7.92 11.52
N GLY A 165 11.18 9.21 11.21
CA GLY A 165 10.47 10.15 12.07
C GLY A 165 9.01 9.77 12.30
N VAL A 166 8.32 9.28 11.26
CA VAL A 166 6.94 8.76 11.39
C VAL A 166 6.96 7.44 12.17
N ILE A 167 7.78 6.47 11.76
CA ILE A 167 7.88 5.16 12.40
C ILE A 167 8.16 5.30 13.90
N SER A 168 9.17 6.06 14.29
CA SER A 168 9.56 6.23 15.70
C SER A 168 8.46 6.85 16.58
N LYS A 169 7.62 7.71 16.01
CA LYS A 169 6.47 8.26 16.74
C LYS A 169 5.39 7.20 16.96
N LEU A 170 5.15 6.34 15.97
CA LEU A 170 4.16 5.27 16.05
C LEU A 170 4.62 4.12 16.96
N GLU A 171 5.90 3.74 16.93
CA GLU A 171 6.47 2.72 17.82
C GLU A 171 6.20 3.01 19.29
N LYS A 172 6.29 4.29 19.69
CA LYS A 172 5.98 4.72 21.06
C LYS A 172 4.53 4.48 21.48
N GLN A 173 3.62 4.25 20.53
CA GLN A 173 2.21 3.97 20.78
C GLN A 173 1.88 2.48 20.85
N VAL A 174 2.83 1.62 20.46
CA VAL A 174 2.66 0.17 20.50
C VAL A 174 2.57 -0.29 21.95
N LYS A 175 1.41 -0.81 22.35
CA LYS A 175 1.17 -1.29 23.72
C LYS A 175 1.55 -2.77 23.91
N ARG A 176 1.54 -3.54 22.83
CA ARG A 176 1.84 -4.96 22.80
C ARG A 176 2.47 -5.33 21.47
N THR A 177 3.56 -6.05 21.52
CA THR A 177 4.17 -6.65 20.32
C THR A 177 3.48 -7.98 20.03
N ALA A 178 3.20 -8.26 18.76
CA ALA A 178 2.70 -9.57 18.36
C ALA A 178 3.74 -10.66 18.66
N ASP A 179 3.29 -11.81 19.14
CA ASP A 179 4.15 -12.98 19.32
C ASP A 179 4.25 -13.74 17.99
N VAL A 180 5.35 -13.50 17.29
CA VAL A 180 5.67 -14.18 16.03
C VAL A 180 6.63 -15.35 16.20
N SER A 181 6.83 -15.82 17.44
CA SER A 181 7.64 -17.00 17.71
C SER A 181 7.05 -18.23 17.03
N ASP A 182 7.94 -19.17 16.70
CA ASP A 182 7.55 -20.43 16.08
C ASP A 182 6.79 -21.30 17.12
N ALA A 183 5.60 -21.72 16.74
CA ALA A 183 4.74 -22.60 17.54
C ALA A 183 4.20 -23.73 16.67
N VAL A 184 5.09 -24.50 16.05
CA VAL A 184 4.69 -25.75 15.37
C VAL A 184 4.34 -26.78 16.39
N THR A 185 3.15 -27.33 16.32
CA THR A 185 2.69 -28.44 17.17
C THR A 185 2.36 -29.66 16.32
N PRO A 186 2.34 -30.86 16.88
CA PRO A 186 1.95 -32.07 16.16
C PRO A 186 0.59 -31.96 15.49
N GLU A 187 -0.36 -31.25 16.10
CA GLU A 187 -1.70 -31.02 15.55
C GLU A 187 -1.65 -30.18 14.28
N LYS A 188 -0.80 -29.13 14.25
CA LYS A 188 -0.61 -28.28 13.04
C LYS A 188 0.02 -29.06 11.90
N GLU A 189 0.98 -29.93 12.20
CA GLU A 189 1.59 -30.83 11.20
C GLU A 189 0.58 -31.83 10.64
N GLN A 190 -0.22 -32.44 11.50
CA GLN A 190 -1.29 -33.36 11.07
C GLN A 190 -2.33 -32.65 10.21
N ALA A 191 -2.71 -31.42 10.54
CA ALA A 191 -3.61 -30.61 9.74
C ALA A 191 -3.00 -30.33 8.35
N ALA A 192 -1.72 -29.95 8.28
CA ALA A 192 -1.03 -29.73 7.01
C ALA A 192 -0.96 -30.98 6.15
N GLU A 193 -0.68 -32.15 6.74
CA GLU A 193 -0.70 -33.44 6.03
C GLU A 193 -2.09 -33.79 5.49
N LYS A 194 -3.15 -33.58 6.30
CA LYS A 194 -4.53 -33.80 5.89
C LYS A 194 -4.91 -32.89 4.73
N LEU A 195 -4.58 -31.61 4.80
CA LEU A 195 -4.81 -30.64 3.74
C LEU A 195 -3.99 -30.96 2.48
N SER A 196 -2.72 -31.36 2.63
CA SER A 196 -1.88 -31.76 1.49
C SER A 196 -2.49 -32.92 0.70
N ARG A 197 -3.06 -33.90 1.40
CA ARG A 197 -3.76 -35.04 0.77
C ARG A 197 -5.04 -34.60 0.05
N LEU A 198 -5.81 -33.69 0.65
CA LEU A 198 -7.06 -33.20 0.07
C LEU A 198 -6.82 -32.32 -1.17
N LEU A 199 -5.79 -31.50 -1.14
CA LEU A 199 -5.47 -30.54 -2.20
C LEU A 199 -4.59 -31.14 -3.32
N GLY A 200 -3.96 -32.29 -3.07
CA GLY A 200 -3.07 -32.94 -4.04
C GLY A 200 -1.69 -32.26 -4.21
N HIS A 201 -1.30 -31.36 -3.28
CA HIS A 201 0.02 -30.72 -3.25
C HIS A 201 0.44 -30.42 -1.80
N ALA A 202 1.74 -30.17 -1.61
CA ALA A 202 2.30 -29.89 -0.29
C ALA A 202 1.71 -28.62 0.32
N VAL A 203 1.33 -28.72 1.60
CA VAL A 203 0.93 -27.58 2.44
C VAL A 203 2.01 -27.42 3.51
N GLU A 204 2.51 -26.21 3.65
CA GLU A 204 3.51 -25.85 4.64
C GLU A 204 2.83 -25.15 5.83
N VAL A 205 3.28 -25.48 7.05
CA VAL A 205 2.88 -24.76 8.25
C VAL A 205 3.80 -23.54 8.39
N VAL A 206 3.23 -22.36 8.37
CA VAL A 206 3.93 -21.13 8.77
C VAL A 206 3.49 -20.81 10.21
N PRO A 207 4.32 -21.15 11.21
CA PRO A 207 3.92 -20.99 12.60
C PRO A 207 3.99 -19.52 13.01
N ALA A 208 3.01 -19.10 13.82
CA ALA A 208 3.04 -17.85 14.55
C ALA A 208 2.17 -17.99 15.80
N ALA A 209 2.74 -17.83 16.98
CA ALA A 209 1.99 -17.97 18.24
C ALA A 209 0.82 -16.99 18.34
N GLU A 210 0.96 -15.79 17.75
CA GLU A 210 -0.14 -14.83 17.65
C GLU A 210 -1.34 -15.37 16.85
N ALA A 211 -1.13 -16.19 15.84
CA ALA A 211 -2.19 -16.79 15.04
C ALA A 211 -3.09 -17.74 15.86
N ASP A 212 -2.55 -18.36 16.90
CA ASP A 212 -3.27 -19.32 17.75
C ASP A 212 -4.47 -18.68 18.46
N HIS A 213 -4.45 -17.36 18.66
CA HIS A 213 -5.62 -16.64 19.20
C HIS A 213 -6.81 -16.66 18.24
N PHE A 214 -6.54 -16.69 16.94
CA PHE A 214 -7.57 -16.54 15.90
C PHE A 214 -8.05 -17.89 15.34
N VAL A 215 -7.30 -18.97 15.54
CA VAL A 215 -7.66 -20.30 15.03
C VAL A 215 -8.43 -21.16 16.03
N LYS A 216 -8.74 -20.65 17.23
CA LYS A 216 -9.48 -21.39 18.27
C LYS A 216 -10.89 -21.79 17.84
N ASP A 217 -11.55 -20.88 17.17
CA ASP A 217 -12.90 -21.06 16.64
C ASP A 217 -13.21 -19.98 15.59
N LYS A 218 -14.31 -20.15 14.88
CA LYS A 218 -14.73 -19.23 13.81
C LYS A 218 -15.05 -17.82 14.28
N ALA A 219 -15.49 -17.65 15.53
CA ALA A 219 -15.76 -16.32 16.09
C ALA A 219 -14.46 -15.57 16.37
N ALA A 220 -13.44 -16.25 16.87
CA ALA A 220 -12.10 -15.69 17.04
C ALA A 220 -11.46 -15.34 15.69
N ALA A 221 -11.68 -16.16 14.65
CA ALA A 221 -11.18 -15.91 13.30
C ALA A 221 -11.91 -14.77 12.55
N ALA A 222 -13.14 -14.43 12.96
CA ALA A 222 -14.01 -13.48 12.24
C ALA A 222 -13.34 -12.14 11.88
N PRO A 223 -12.48 -11.50 12.71
CA PRO A 223 -11.77 -10.29 12.32
C PRO A 223 -10.84 -10.45 11.14
N LEU A 224 -10.26 -11.66 10.94
CA LEU A 224 -9.31 -11.96 9.87
C LEU A 224 -9.98 -12.38 8.56
N LEU A 225 -11.29 -12.67 8.59
CA LEU A 225 -12.02 -13.13 7.41
C LEU A 225 -12.37 -12.02 6.41
N LYS A 226 -11.81 -10.82 6.60
CA LYS A 226 -11.95 -9.67 5.70
C LYS A 226 -10.60 -9.03 5.46
N PRO A 227 -10.32 -8.56 4.25
CA PRO A 227 -9.06 -7.88 3.97
C PRO A 227 -9.02 -6.51 4.66
N PHE A 228 -7.85 -6.13 5.17
CA PHE A 228 -7.61 -4.82 5.79
C PHE A 228 -6.93 -3.84 4.82
N THR A 229 -6.07 -4.36 3.94
CA THR A 229 -5.20 -3.56 3.09
C THR A 229 -5.17 -4.12 1.67
N PRO A 230 -4.69 -3.36 0.67
CA PRO A 230 -4.46 -3.88 -0.68
C PRO A 230 -3.54 -5.10 -0.71
N ASP A 231 -2.49 -5.12 0.11
CA ASP A 231 -1.57 -6.26 0.19
C ASP A 231 -2.28 -7.54 0.63
N HIS A 232 -3.20 -7.43 1.58
CA HIS A 232 -4.01 -8.57 2.02
C HIS A 232 -4.75 -9.18 0.83
N ILE A 233 -5.39 -8.35 0.01
CA ILE A 233 -6.14 -8.80 -1.18
C ILE A 233 -5.20 -9.40 -2.23
N VAL A 234 -4.07 -8.74 -2.49
CA VAL A 234 -3.15 -9.09 -3.58
C VAL A 234 -2.38 -10.37 -3.28
N TYR A 235 -1.90 -10.55 -2.05
CA TYR A 235 -1.00 -11.65 -1.69
C TYR A 235 -1.70 -12.82 -0.99
N CYS A 236 -2.76 -12.56 -0.23
CA CYS A 236 -3.46 -13.59 0.55
C CYS A 236 -4.83 -13.95 -0.03
N GLY A 237 -5.30 -13.19 -1.03
CA GLY A 237 -6.69 -13.26 -1.49
C GLY A 237 -7.65 -12.54 -0.54
N PRO A 238 -8.87 -12.21 -1.02
CA PRO A 238 -9.80 -11.38 -0.24
C PRO A 238 -10.38 -12.10 0.98
N TYR A 239 -10.41 -13.43 0.97
CA TYR A 239 -11.02 -14.23 2.02
C TYR A 239 -10.14 -15.45 2.34
N PRO A 240 -9.56 -15.54 3.54
CA PRO A 240 -8.91 -16.75 4.00
C PRO A 240 -9.92 -17.87 4.19
N LEU A 241 -9.49 -19.11 3.96
CA LEU A 241 -10.28 -20.28 4.26
C LEU A 241 -10.11 -20.66 5.74
N PHE A 242 -11.22 -20.67 6.48
CA PHE A 242 -11.27 -21.24 7.82
C PHE A 242 -11.72 -22.69 7.72
N VAL A 243 -10.89 -23.62 8.17
CA VAL A 243 -11.17 -25.07 8.13
C VAL A 243 -11.55 -25.49 9.54
N GLU A 244 -12.75 -26.06 9.67
CA GLU A 244 -13.23 -26.72 10.91
C GLU A 244 -12.84 -28.21 10.86
N ASP A 245 -12.66 -28.85 12.03
CA ASP A 245 -12.32 -30.29 12.15
C ASP A 245 -13.42 -31.21 11.61
#